data_8fe639c4974ca92391f98c3f19dabbc7
#
_entry.id   8fe639c4974ca92391f98c3f19dabbc7
#
_cell.length_a   1.000
_cell.length_b   1.000
_cell.length_c   1.000
_cell.angle_alpha   90.00
_cell.angle_beta   90.00
_cell.angle_gamma   90.00
#
_symmetry.space_group_name_H-M   'P 1'
#
loop_
_entity.id
_entity.type
_entity.pdbx_description
1 polymer ?
#
loop_
_entity_poly.entity_id
_entity_poly.type
_entity_poly.pdbx_seq_one_letter_code
_entity_poly.pdbx_strand_id
1 'polypeptide(L)'
;FAPTGGYIVGRADLVEKASYRLTCPGLGGEMGATLGDTAREFYQGLFMAPHIVLQAVKTAIFAASVFKQLGYDVKPLPEEKRSDIIQAITLESRERLCNFCVAIQSNSPVDAHVAPVPSPLPGYQDEIIMAAGTFVQGASIELSADGPCREPFNVFFQGGLTFEHGRLAIMAAAEKVGSK
;
A
#
# COMPACT_ATOMS: atom_id res chain seq x y z
N PHE A 1 4.42 13.59 4.09
CA PHE A 1 4.94 14.87 4.62
C PHE A 1 4.82 14.95 6.13
N ALA A 2 3.69 14.53 6.73
CA ALA A 2 3.56 14.51 8.18
C ALA A 2 4.20 13.24 8.76
N PRO A 3 5.06 13.36 9.78
CA PRO A 3 5.71 12.20 10.42
C PRO A 3 4.71 11.38 11.24
N THR A 4 3.62 11.98 11.63
CA THR A 4 2.53 11.37 12.38
C THR A 4 1.25 12.14 12.17
N GLY A 5 0.12 11.55 12.50
CA GLY A 5 -1.17 12.21 12.46
C GLY A 5 -2.25 11.34 11.86
N GLY A 6 -3.47 11.82 11.98
CA GLY A 6 -4.66 11.20 11.44
C GLY A 6 -5.85 12.11 11.64
N TYR A 7 -6.98 11.75 11.05
CA TYR A 7 -8.22 12.50 11.27
C TYR A 7 -9.40 11.53 11.29
N ILE A 8 -10.43 11.92 12.00
CA ILE A 8 -11.67 11.17 12.10
C ILE A 8 -12.80 12.07 11.58
N VAL A 9 -13.54 11.55 10.60
CA VAL A 9 -14.75 12.17 10.07
C VAL A 9 -15.94 11.23 10.19
N GLY A 10 -17.12 11.77 10.48
CA GLY A 10 -18.30 10.95 10.63
C GLY A 10 -19.41 11.67 11.37
N ARG A 11 -20.33 10.92 11.97
CA ARG A 11 -21.38 11.48 12.82
C ARG A 11 -20.78 12.25 13.99
N ALA A 12 -21.33 13.42 14.27
CA ALA A 12 -20.80 14.34 15.30
C ALA A 12 -20.69 13.68 16.69
N ASP A 13 -21.71 12.90 17.10
CA ASP A 13 -21.72 12.20 18.38
C ASP A 13 -20.62 11.14 18.51
N LEU A 14 -20.22 10.49 17.40
CA LEU A 14 -19.13 9.53 17.39
C LEU A 14 -17.76 10.20 17.35
N VAL A 15 -17.64 11.29 16.59
CA VAL A 15 -16.41 12.10 16.54
C VAL A 15 -16.12 12.71 17.92
N GLU A 16 -17.15 13.23 18.59
CA GLU A 16 -17.03 13.75 19.96
C GLU A 16 -16.54 12.66 20.93
N LYS A 17 -17.17 11.49 20.94
CA LYS A 17 -16.72 10.36 21.78
C LYS A 17 -15.28 9.92 21.48
N ALA A 18 -14.88 9.94 20.21
CA ALA A 18 -13.52 9.61 19.80
C ALA A 18 -12.50 10.64 20.32
N SER A 19 -12.86 11.92 20.39
CA SER A 19 -11.99 12.99 20.89
C SER A 19 -11.49 12.75 22.32
N TYR A 20 -12.32 12.14 23.18
CA TYR A 20 -11.93 11.80 24.55
C TYR A 20 -10.93 10.64 24.64
N ARG A 21 -10.71 9.90 23.54
CA ARG A 21 -9.72 8.84 23.45
C ARG A 21 -8.46 9.25 22.70
N LEU A 22 -8.58 10.26 21.86
CA LEU A 22 -7.48 10.75 21.02
C LEU A 22 -6.45 11.56 21.82
N THR A 23 -6.91 12.17 22.90
CA THR A 23 -6.10 13.00 23.80
C THR A 23 -5.96 12.34 25.16
N CYS A 24 -5.36 13.05 26.12
CA CYS A 24 -5.31 12.59 27.51
C CYS A 24 -6.73 12.33 28.05
N PRO A 25 -6.98 11.19 28.69
CA PRO A 25 -8.30 10.86 29.22
C PRO A 25 -8.91 11.99 30.06
N GLY A 26 -10.17 12.36 29.76
CA GLY A 26 -10.93 13.39 30.46
C GLY A 26 -10.71 14.82 30.00
N LEU A 27 -9.73 15.09 29.12
CA LEU A 27 -9.45 16.44 28.63
C LEU A 27 -10.13 16.79 27.31
N GLY A 28 -10.49 15.75 26.53
CA GLY A 28 -11.13 15.95 25.22
C GLY A 28 -10.30 16.85 24.29
N GLY A 29 -10.95 17.84 23.68
CA GLY A 29 -10.32 18.75 22.75
C GLY A 29 -9.47 19.88 23.36
N GLU A 30 -9.42 20.01 24.68
CA GLU A 30 -8.74 21.14 25.35
C GLU A 30 -7.23 21.16 25.11
N MET A 31 -6.60 19.95 25.01
CA MET A 31 -5.17 19.81 24.78
C MET A 31 -4.78 19.66 23.31
N GLY A 32 -5.76 19.53 22.41
CA GLY A 32 -5.51 19.18 21.01
C GLY A 32 -5.01 17.74 20.84
N ALA A 33 -5.07 17.26 19.60
CA ALA A 33 -4.75 15.87 19.25
C ALA A 33 -3.32 15.68 18.70
N THR A 34 -2.60 16.75 18.43
CA THR A 34 -1.28 16.72 17.78
C THR A 34 -0.19 17.28 18.71
N LEU A 35 0.94 16.58 18.74
CA LEU A 35 2.12 17.02 19.46
C LEU A 35 2.99 17.91 18.56
N GLY A 36 3.55 18.99 19.12
CA GLY A 36 4.47 19.90 18.45
C GLY A 36 3.87 20.62 17.23
N ASP A 37 4.71 20.95 16.28
CA ASP A 37 4.36 21.75 15.08
C ASP A 37 3.96 20.91 13.85
N THR A 38 3.52 19.67 14.05
CA THR A 38 3.17 18.75 12.97
C THR A 38 1.92 19.16 12.17
N ALA A 39 1.10 20.08 12.70
CA ALA A 39 -0.13 20.51 12.04
C ALA A 39 0.10 21.11 10.63
N ARG A 40 1.16 21.89 10.44
CA ARG A 40 1.52 22.44 9.11
C ARG A 40 1.84 21.35 8.12
N GLU A 41 2.67 20.39 8.50
CA GLU A 41 3.06 19.26 7.66
C GLU A 41 1.87 18.34 7.36
N PHE A 42 0.99 18.16 8.34
CA PHE A 42 -0.26 17.41 8.16
C PHE A 42 -1.17 18.08 7.13
N TYR A 43 -1.40 19.40 7.21
CA TYR A 43 -2.21 20.11 6.23
C TYR A 43 -1.56 20.15 4.84
N GLN A 44 -0.25 20.28 4.77
CA GLN A 44 0.49 20.15 3.50
C GLN A 44 0.31 18.76 2.89
N GLY A 45 0.44 17.71 3.71
CA GLY A 45 0.21 16.33 3.28
C GLY A 45 -1.22 16.13 2.78
N LEU A 46 -2.22 16.64 3.50
CA LEU A 46 -3.63 16.57 3.10
C LEU A 46 -3.88 17.30 1.77
N PHE A 47 -3.27 18.47 1.59
CA PHE A 47 -3.35 19.23 0.33
C PHE A 47 -2.76 18.46 -0.86
N MET A 48 -1.64 17.76 -0.65
CA MET A 48 -0.97 16.97 -1.69
C MET A 48 -1.59 15.60 -1.90
N ALA A 49 -2.37 15.07 -0.95
CA ALA A 49 -2.91 13.72 -0.98
C ALA A 49 -3.68 13.36 -2.26
N PRO A 50 -4.54 14.22 -2.84
CA PRO A 50 -5.24 13.88 -4.08
C PRO A 50 -4.30 13.58 -5.25
N HIS A 51 -3.18 14.34 -5.36
CA HIS A 51 -2.17 14.09 -6.37
C HIS A 51 -1.45 12.75 -6.14
N ILE A 52 -1.01 12.49 -4.90
CA ILE A 52 -0.31 11.25 -4.54
C ILE A 52 -1.19 10.02 -4.75
N VAL A 53 -2.45 10.08 -4.30
CA VAL A 53 -3.42 9.00 -4.50
C VAL A 53 -3.67 8.75 -5.98
N LEU A 54 -3.77 9.81 -6.79
CA LEU A 54 -3.93 9.67 -8.24
C LEU A 54 -2.77 8.90 -8.88
N GLN A 55 -1.52 9.13 -8.46
CA GLN A 55 -0.37 8.40 -8.98
C GLN A 55 -0.46 6.91 -8.63
N ALA A 56 -0.81 6.59 -7.39
CA ALA A 56 -1.01 5.21 -6.93
C ALA A 56 -2.17 4.51 -7.69
N VAL A 57 -3.28 5.20 -7.91
CA VAL A 57 -4.42 4.66 -8.69
C VAL A 57 -4.01 4.38 -10.15
N LYS A 58 -3.27 5.31 -10.79
CA LYS A 58 -2.74 5.08 -12.14
C LYS A 58 -1.84 3.83 -12.19
N THR A 59 -0.98 3.67 -11.20
CA THR A 59 -0.09 2.51 -11.10
C THR A 59 -0.88 1.22 -10.91
N ALA A 60 -1.91 1.22 -10.08
CA ALA A 60 -2.78 0.06 -9.87
C ALA A 60 -3.56 -0.32 -11.17
N ILE A 61 -4.08 0.66 -11.90
CA ILE A 61 -4.75 0.43 -13.20
C ILE A 61 -3.75 -0.15 -14.22
N PHE A 62 -2.53 0.38 -14.26
CA PHE A 62 -1.48 -0.12 -15.13
C PHE A 62 -1.11 -1.56 -14.79
N ALA A 63 -0.91 -1.87 -13.50
CA ALA A 63 -0.65 -3.24 -13.03
C ALA A 63 -1.77 -4.21 -13.45
N ALA A 64 -3.04 -3.82 -13.24
CA ALA A 64 -4.19 -4.60 -13.67
C ALA A 64 -4.17 -4.85 -15.19
N SER A 65 -3.85 -3.83 -15.99
CA SER A 65 -3.82 -3.94 -17.46
C SER A 65 -2.70 -4.87 -17.93
N VAL A 66 -1.50 -4.74 -17.36
CA VAL A 66 -0.34 -5.58 -17.72
C VAL A 66 -0.60 -7.04 -17.36
N PHE A 67 -0.99 -7.33 -16.13
CA PHE A 67 -1.19 -8.71 -15.67
C PHE A 67 -2.40 -9.36 -16.31
N LYS A 68 -3.48 -8.62 -16.62
CA LYS A 68 -4.60 -9.11 -17.42
C LYS A 68 -4.14 -9.54 -18.84
N GLN A 69 -3.27 -8.75 -19.49
CA GLN A 69 -2.71 -9.10 -20.79
C GLN A 69 -1.78 -10.32 -20.73
N LEU A 70 -1.10 -10.53 -19.61
CA LEU A 70 -0.28 -11.73 -19.37
C LEU A 70 -1.12 -12.99 -19.03
N GLY A 71 -2.45 -12.86 -18.93
CA GLY A 71 -3.39 -13.95 -18.68
C GLY A 71 -3.75 -14.19 -17.22
N TYR A 72 -3.35 -13.33 -16.30
CA TYR A 72 -3.68 -13.45 -14.89
C TYR A 72 -5.04 -12.86 -14.54
N ASP A 73 -5.69 -13.44 -13.55
CA ASP A 73 -6.89 -12.86 -12.94
C ASP A 73 -6.50 -11.67 -12.07
N VAL A 74 -7.19 -10.55 -12.26
CA VAL A 74 -6.94 -9.27 -11.57
C VAL A 74 -8.22 -8.68 -11.01
N LYS A 75 -8.16 -8.12 -9.82
CA LYS A 75 -9.27 -7.39 -9.18
C LYS A 75 -8.78 -6.15 -8.43
N PRO A 76 -9.42 -4.98 -8.63
CA PRO A 76 -10.44 -4.70 -9.65
C PRO A 76 -9.91 -4.82 -11.09
N LEU A 77 -10.79 -4.95 -12.07
CA LEU A 77 -10.41 -4.87 -13.49
C LEU A 77 -9.91 -3.46 -13.82
N PRO A 78 -9.12 -3.27 -14.90
CA PRO A 78 -8.59 -1.94 -15.26
C PRO A 78 -9.68 -0.88 -15.46
N GLU A 79 -10.84 -1.27 -15.98
CA GLU A 79 -12.00 -0.42 -16.28
C GLU A 79 -12.97 -0.24 -15.10
N GLU A 80 -12.80 -0.98 -14.01
CA GLU A 80 -13.70 -0.90 -12.85
C GLU A 80 -13.42 0.34 -12.01
N LYS A 81 -14.48 0.87 -11.39
CA LYS A 81 -14.38 1.95 -10.40
C LYS A 81 -13.63 1.45 -9.17
N ARG A 82 -12.66 2.24 -8.72
CA ARG A 82 -11.84 1.94 -7.54
C ARG A 82 -12.26 2.79 -6.34
N SER A 83 -12.20 2.20 -5.17
CA SER A 83 -12.40 2.85 -3.87
C SER A 83 -11.10 2.99 -3.06
N ASP A 84 -10.04 2.33 -3.52
CA ASP A 84 -8.71 2.31 -2.90
C ASP A 84 -7.60 2.22 -3.95
N ILE A 85 -6.36 2.06 -3.50
CA ILE A 85 -5.15 1.97 -4.33
C ILE A 85 -4.65 0.52 -4.51
N ILE A 86 -5.37 -0.47 -3.99
CA ILE A 86 -4.92 -1.86 -3.97
C ILE A 86 -5.27 -2.55 -5.29
N GLN A 87 -4.34 -3.32 -5.80
CA GLN A 87 -4.53 -4.24 -6.93
C GLN A 87 -4.23 -5.66 -6.51
N ALA A 88 -5.24 -6.50 -6.49
CA ALA A 88 -5.07 -7.94 -6.33
C ALA A 88 -4.76 -8.59 -7.68
N ILE A 89 -3.79 -9.50 -7.70
CA ILE A 89 -3.38 -10.30 -8.85
C ILE A 89 -3.24 -11.74 -8.39
N THR A 90 -3.90 -12.68 -9.07
CA THR A 90 -3.83 -14.11 -8.76
C THR A 90 -2.68 -14.75 -9.53
N LEU A 91 -1.59 -15.08 -8.84
CA LEU A 91 -0.34 -15.54 -9.45
C LEU A 91 -0.22 -17.08 -9.55
N GLU A 92 -1.12 -17.82 -8.91
CA GLU A 92 -1.31 -19.28 -9.00
C GLU A 92 -0.12 -20.14 -8.55
N SER A 93 0.99 -19.56 -8.16
CA SER A 93 2.11 -20.31 -7.59
C SER A 93 2.89 -19.48 -6.56
N ARG A 94 3.46 -20.20 -5.59
CA ARG A 94 4.35 -19.60 -4.57
C ARG A 94 5.55 -18.92 -5.23
N GLU A 95 6.13 -19.52 -6.24
CA GLU A 95 7.29 -18.98 -6.94
C GLU A 95 6.99 -17.65 -7.60
N ARG A 96 5.86 -17.54 -8.32
CA ARG A 96 5.43 -16.30 -8.97
C ARG A 96 5.12 -15.22 -7.96
N LEU A 97 4.47 -15.57 -6.83
CA LEU A 97 4.22 -14.63 -5.73
C LEU A 97 5.53 -14.08 -5.17
N CYS A 98 6.50 -14.94 -4.89
CA CYS A 98 7.81 -14.53 -4.39
C CYS A 98 8.54 -13.66 -5.43
N ASN A 99 8.53 -14.05 -6.71
CA ASN A 99 9.16 -13.31 -7.80
C ASN A 99 8.56 -11.91 -7.96
N PHE A 100 7.24 -11.78 -7.84
CA PHE A 100 6.57 -10.49 -7.86
C PHE A 100 7.06 -9.60 -6.71
N CYS A 101 7.01 -10.09 -5.47
CA CYS A 101 7.44 -9.32 -4.30
C CYS A 101 8.94 -8.95 -4.36
N VAL A 102 9.80 -9.85 -4.82
CA VAL A 102 11.24 -9.55 -5.01
C VAL A 102 11.43 -8.46 -6.06
N ALA A 103 10.68 -8.48 -7.16
CA ALA A 103 10.76 -7.44 -8.18
C ALA A 103 10.30 -6.07 -7.64
N ILE A 104 9.20 -6.03 -6.88
CA ILE A 104 8.74 -4.80 -6.24
C ILE A 104 9.78 -4.28 -5.23
N GLN A 105 10.33 -5.14 -4.38
CA GLN A 105 11.34 -4.75 -3.40
C GLN A 105 12.60 -4.18 -4.08
N SER A 106 13.07 -4.79 -5.15
CA SER A 106 14.25 -4.32 -5.88
C SER A 106 14.06 -2.96 -6.57
N ASN A 107 12.82 -2.50 -6.69
CA ASN A 107 12.46 -1.18 -7.21
C ASN A 107 11.92 -0.24 -6.12
N SER A 108 11.95 -0.65 -4.85
CA SER A 108 11.49 0.19 -3.74
C SER A 108 12.48 1.32 -3.45
N PRO A 109 12.03 2.44 -2.86
CA PRO A 109 12.90 3.58 -2.58
C PRO A 109 13.93 3.31 -1.46
N VAL A 110 13.64 2.33 -0.58
CA VAL A 110 14.49 1.94 0.55
C VAL A 110 14.70 0.43 0.50
N ASP A 111 15.88 -0.02 0.91
CA ASP A 111 16.24 -1.44 1.01
C ASP A 111 16.05 -2.26 -0.29
N ALA A 112 16.22 -1.61 -1.44
CA ALA A 112 16.09 -2.26 -2.76
C ALA A 112 17.06 -3.44 -2.97
N HIS A 113 18.14 -3.52 -2.20
CA HIS A 113 19.14 -4.60 -2.25
C HIS A 113 18.73 -5.84 -1.44
N VAL A 114 17.67 -5.74 -0.62
CA VAL A 114 17.17 -6.84 0.20
C VAL A 114 16.15 -7.65 -0.60
N ALA A 115 16.30 -8.97 -0.59
CA ALA A 115 15.29 -9.87 -1.16
C ALA A 115 14.32 -10.31 -0.07
N PRO A 116 13.02 -10.03 -0.18
CA PRO A 116 12.03 -10.51 0.78
C PRO A 116 11.90 -12.03 0.68
N VAL A 117 11.67 -12.66 1.82
CA VAL A 117 11.40 -14.09 1.92
C VAL A 117 10.10 -14.33 2.68
N PRO A 118 9.34 -15.38 2.35
CA PRO A 118 8.19 -15.78 3.13
C PRO A 118 8.55 -16.01 4.60
N SER A 119 7.74 -15.47 5.49
CA SER A 119 7.98 -15.54 6.93
C SER A 119 6.66 -15.70 7.70
N PRO A 120 6.66 -16.44 8.82
CA PRO A 120 5.49 -16.51 9.69
C PRO A 120 5.21 -15.15 10.33
N LEU A 121 3.96 -14.76 10.38
CA LEU A 121 3.51 -13.55 11.08
C LEU A 121 2.50 -13.91 12.18
N PRO A 122 2.58 -13.24 13.35
CA PRO A 122 1.62 -13.44 14.42
C PRO A 122 0.17 -13.21 13.94
N GLY A 123 -0.71 -14.16 14.23
CA GLY A 123 -2.12 -14.11 13.84
C GLY A 123 -2.45 -14.68 12.47
N TYR A 124 -1.46 -15.10 11.69
CA TYR A 124 -1.64 -15.78 10.41
C TYR A 124 -1.26 -17.25 10.51
N GLN A 125 -1.98 -18.11 9.77
CA GLN A 125 -1.68 -19.54 9.69
C GLN A 125 -0.61 -19.84 8.62
N ASP A 126 -0.62 -19.06 7.54
CA ASP A 126 0.28 -19.20 6.41
C ASP A 126 1.41 -18.18 6.50
N GLU A 127 2.57 -18.53 5.93
CA GLU A 127 3.65 -17.57 5.74
C GLU A 127 3.19 -16.44 4.79
N ILE A 128 3.68 -15.25 5.06
CA ILE A 128 3.43 -14.07 4.22
C ILE A 128 4.75 -13.57 3.66
N ILE A 129 4.76 -13.22 2.39
CA ILE A 129 5.87 -12.48 1.79
C ILE A 129 5.47 -11.01 1.64
N MET A 130 6.36 -10.08 2.00
CA MET A 130 6.12 -8.65 1.93
C MET A 130 7.30 -7.92 1.30
N ALA A 131 7.01 -7.08 0.32
CA ALA A 131 7.89 -6.06 -0.22
C ALA A 131 7.40 -4.69 0.28
N ALA A 132 8.14 -4.06 1.16
CA ALA A 132 7.74 -2.82 1.84
C ALA A 132 8.95 -1.90 2.10
N GLY A 133 9.76 -1.66 1.08
CA GLY A 133 10.90 -0.75 1.14
C GLY A 133 10.47 0.72 1.11
N THR A 134 9.88 1.19 2.21
CA THR A 134 9.27 2.52 2.35
C THR A 134 10.01 3.38 3.36
N PHE A 135 9.97 4.71 3.20
CA PHE A 135 10.61 5.65 4.14
C PHE A 135 9.97 5.62 5.53
N VAL A 136 8.68 5.33 5.60
CA VAL A 136 7.95 5.18 6.86
C VAL A 136 7.44 3.75 6.97
N GLN A 137 7.81 3.06 8.02
CA GLN A 137 7.38 1.68 8.29
C GLN A 137 5.85 1.58 8.30
N GLY A 138 5.32 0.61 7.55
CA GLY A 138 3.88 0.42 7.38
C GLY A 138 3.20 1.36 6.38
N ALA A 139 3.92 2.31 5.76
CA ALA A 139 3.38 3.14 4.70
C ALA A 139 3.33 2.35 3.38
N SER A 140 2.18 2.33 2.76
CA SER A 140 1.92 1.54 1.54
C SER A 140 1.87 2.38 0.27
N ILE A 141 1.71 3.71 0.43
CA ILE A 141 1.52 4.64 -0.69
C ILE A 141 2.78 4.78 -1.56
N GLU A 142 3.95 4.48 -1.03
CA GLU A 142 5.21 4.61 -1.76
C GLU A 142 5.35 3.53 -2.81
N LEU A 143 5.45 2.29 -2.42
CA LEU A 143 5.45 1.10 -3.27
C LEU A 143 5.52 -0.13 -2.37
N SER A 144 4.52 -0.99 -2.41
CA SER A 144 4.53 -2.21 -1.64
C SER A 144 3.73 -3.34 -2.30
N ALA A 145 4.05 -4.57 -1.93
CA ALA A 145 3.31 -5.75 -2.33
C ALA A 145 3.43 -6.80 -1.25
N ASP A 146 2.34 -7.45 -0.94
CA ASP A 146 2.32 -8.57 -0.01
C ASP A 146 1.33 -9.64 -0.44
N GLY A 147 1.51 -10.84 0.08
CA GLY A 147 0.57 -11.93 -0.17
C GLY A 147 0.84 -13.15 0.69
N PRO A 148 -0.22 -13.89 1.05
CA PRO A 148 -0.11 -15.15 1.77
C PRO A 148 0.41 -16.25 0.83
N CYS A 149 1.35 -17.06 1.32
CA CYS A 149 1.92 -18.21 0.59
C CYS A 149 0.96 -19.41 0.58
N ARG A 150 -0.28 -19.18 0.18
CA ARG A 150 -1.32 -20.19 0.00
C ARG A 150 -2.10 -19.98 -1.28
N GLU A 151 -2.74 -21.03 -1.77
CA GLU A 151 -3.63 -20.93 -2.93
C GLU A 151 -4.77 -19.93 -2.71
N PRO A 152 -5.12 -19.15 -3.74
CA PRO A 152 -4.58 -19.18 -5.11
C PRO A 152 -3.34 -18.27 -5.34
N PHE A 153 -2.59 -17.93 -4.29
CA PHE A 153 -1.37 -17.11 -4.32
C PHE A 153 -1.65 -15.69 -4.84
N ASN A 154 -2.58 -15.02 -4.17
CA ASN A 154 -2.88 -13.62 -4.45
C ASN A 154 -1.78 -12.71 -3.93
N VAL A 155 -1.32 -11.79 -4.76
CA VAL A 155 -0.53 -10.64 -4.34
C VAL A 155 -1.43 -9.41 -4.26
N PHE A 156 -1.23 -8.59 -3.23
CA PHE A 156 -1.87 -7.30 -3.05
C PHE A 156 -0.81 -6.22 -3.25
N PHE A 157 -0.86 -5.60 -4.41
CA PHE A 157 0.06 -4.54 -4.81
C PHE A 157 -0.57 -3.18 -4.59
N GLN A 158 0.21 -2.21 -4.12
CA GLN A 158 -0.27 -0.85 -3.92
C GLN A 158 0.87 0.18 -3.95
N GLY A 159 0.51 1.43 -4.26
CA GLY A 159 1.41 2.56 -4.17
C GLY A 159 2.03 2.97 -5.49
N GLY A 160 3.05 3.80 -5.34
CA GLY A 160 3.73 4.52 -6.40
C GLY A 160 3.54 6.03 -6.21
N LEU A 161 4.53 6.71 -5.63
CA LEU A 161 4.49 8.17 -5.42
C LEU A 161 4.48 8.93 -6.74
N THR A 162 5.07 8.33 -7.78
CA THR A 162 4.94 8.76 -9.17
C THR A 162 4.55 7.56 -10.03
N PHE A 163 3.76 7.81 -11.06
CA PHE A 163 3.34 6.76 -11.99
C PHE A 163 4.55 6.14 -12.73
N GLU A 164 5.55 6.94 -13.07
CA GLU A 164 6.76 6.49 -13.76
C GLU A 164 7.53 5.45 -12.94
N HIS A 165 7.68 5.69 -11.64
CA HIS A 165 8.30 4.74 -10.73
C HIS A 165 7.48 3.45 -10.61
N GLY A 166 6.17 3.59 -10.37
CA GLY A 166 5.27 2.43 -10.28
C GLY A 166 5.26 1.61 -11.57
N ARG A 167 5.24 2.27 -12.74
CA ARG A 167 5.32 1.60 -14.05
C ARG A 167 6.60 0.79 -14.20
N LEU A 168 7.75 1.36 -13.82
CA LEU A 168 9.02 0.66 -13.87
C LEU A 168 8.99 -0.62 -13.02
N ALA A 169 8.52 -0.51 -11.79
CA ALA A 169 8.43 -1.65 -10.88
C ALA A 169 7.47 -2.74 -11.39
N ILE A 170 6.32 -2.36 -11.94
CA ILE A 170 5.36 -3.32 -12.50
C ILE A 170 5.92 -4.02 -13.75
N MET A 171 6.65 -3.32 -14.62
CA MET A 171 7.29 -3.96 -15.77
C MET A 171 8.37 -4.95 -15.33
N ALA A 172 9.17 -4.63 -14.31
CA ALA A 172 10.14 -5.56 -13.74
C ALA A 172 9.45 -6.79 -13.10
N ALA A 173 8.32 -6.59 -12.43
CA ALA A 173 7.53 -7.67 -11.88
C ALA A 173 6.94 -8.57 -12.98
N ALA A 174 6.42 -7.99 -14.05
CA ALA A 174 5.88 -8.72 -15.19
C ALA A 174 6.95 -9.58 -15.90
N GLU A 175 8.15 -9.03 -16.08
CA GLU A 175 9.28 -9.76 -16.64
C GLU A 175 9.68 -10.96 -15.77
N LYS A 176 9.76 -10.75 -14.45
CA LYS A 176 10.19 -11.79 -13.51
C LYS A 176 9.15 -12.88 -13.27
N VAL A 177 7.87 -12.55 -13.36
CA VAL A 177 6.74 -13.48 -13.20
C VAL A 177 6.48 -14.26 -14.51
N GLY A 178 6.60 -13.61 -15.66
CA GLY A 178 6.29 -14.18 -16.97
C GLY A 178 4.79 -14.23 -17.26
N SER A 179 4.45 -14.74 -18.46
CA SER A 179 3.05 -15.00 -18.85
C SER A 179 2.50 -16.26 -18.18
N LYS A 180 1.19 -16.32 -18.08
CA LYS A 180 0.45 -17.50 -17.60
C LYS A 180 0.53 -18.66 -18.56
#